data_8033efb722753794b389e6b54929e7cb
#
_entry.id   8033efb722753794b389e6b54929e7cb
#
_cell.length_a   1.000
_cell.length_b   1.000
_cell.length_c   1.000
_cell.angle_alpha   90.00
_cell.angle_beta   90.00
_cell.angle_gamma   90.00
#
_symmetry.space_group_name_H-M   'P 1'
#
loop_
_entity.id
_entity.type
_entity.pdbx_description
1 polymer ?
#
loop_
_entity_poly.entity_id
_entity_poly.type
_entity_poly.pdbx_seq_one_letter_code
_entity_poly.pdbx_strand_id
1 'polypeptide(L)'
;LNPPSERYRGEDGKVLVDGIRSINFHNTGLWVGYYTTDLVAVIDLASFQHVSSVEVSALTDLSAWIMGPQSISVFVSLDGEKYEMVSRQTYQAPTDAMGEKRSDLNRLSFDSVPARYIKVVAEPFKGLPKGHSGEGEPPFLFVDEIRVN
;
A
#
# COMPACT_ATOMS: atom_id res chain seq x y z
N LEU A 1 8.38 -11.14 3.69
CA LEU A 1 7.05 -10.55 3.82
C LEU A 1 6.83 -10.14 5.27
N ASN A 2 6.44 -8.88 5.50
CA ASN A 2 6.05 -8.42 6.82
C ASN A 2 4.60 -8.81 7.08
N PRO A 3 4.25 -9.43 8.22
CA PRO A 3 2.86 -9.71 8.52
C PRO A 3 2.11 -8.42 8.84
N PRO A 4 0.84 -8.32 8.44
CA PRO A 4 -0.01 -7.23 8.85
C PRO A 4 -0.31 -7.29 10.35
N SER A 5 -0.85 -6.20 10.89
CA SER A 5 -1.37 -6.17 12.25
C SER A 5 -2.43 -7.26 12.44
N GLU A 6 -2.35 -8.02 13.53
CA GLU A 6 -3.30 -9.13 13.81
C GLU A 6 -4.77 -8.72 13.75
N ARG A 7 -5.05 -7.48 14.11
CA ARG A 7 -6.41 -6.92 14.09
C ARG A 7 -6.92 -6.64 12.68
N TYR A 8 -6.02 -6.42 11.70
CA TYR A 8 -6.36 -5.98 10.34
C TYR A 8 -5.64 -6.83 9.29
N ARG A 9 -5.91 -8.12 9.29
CA ARG A 9 -5.22 -9.11 8.45
C ARG A 9 -5.74 -9.19 7.02
N GLY A 10 -6.96 -8.71 6.75
CA GLY A 10 -7.57 -8.78 5.42
C GLY A 10 -7.53 -10.18 4.81
N GLU A 11 -8.09 -11.19 5.51
CA GLU A 11 -8.06 -12.59 5.07
C GLU A 11 -6.65 -13.09 4.71
N ASP A 12 -5.66 -12.76 5.55
CA ASP A 12 -4.24 -13.05 5.34
C ASP A 12 -3.67 -12.43 4.04
N GLY A 13 -4.16 -11.24 3.68
CA GLY A 13 -3.69 -10.47 2.55
C GLY A 13 -4.38 -10.79 1.22
N LYS A 14 -5.32 -11.71 1.18
CA LYS A 14 -6.07 -12.05 -0.05
C LYS A 14 -6.86 -10.87 -0.60
N VAL A 15 -7.36 -10.00 0.28
CA VAL A 15 -8.07 -8.77 -0.10
C VAL A 15 -7.22 -7.82 -0.96
N LEU A 16 -5.89 -7.94 -0.93
CA LEU A 16 -5.02 -7.09 -1.73
C LEU A 16 -5.10 -7.33 -3.25
N VAL A 17 -5.71 -8.44 -3.68
CA VAL A 17 -5.78 -8.86 -5.09
C VAL A 17 -7.15 -9.44 -5.46
N ASP A 18 -8.19 -9.10 -4.73
CA ASP A 18 -9.55 -9.63 -4.95
C ASP A 18 -10.36 -8.79 -5.96
N GLY A 19 -9.82 -7.67 -6.41
CA GLY A 19 -10.45 -6.75 -7.35
C GLY A 19 -11.45 -5.78 -6.70
N ILE A 20 -11.53 -5.76 -5.37
CA ILE A 20 -12.50 -4.96 -4.61
C ILE A 20 -11.78 -3.79 -3.93
N ARG A 21 -12.18 -2.57 -4.28
CA ARG A 21 -11.74 -1.38 -3.55
C ARG A 21 -12.79 -0.99 -2.50
N SER A 22 -12.34 -0.83 -1.28
CA SER A 22 -13.18 -0.31 -0.21
C SER A 22 -13.03 1.21 -0.11
N ILE A 23 -14.14 1.92 -0.21
CA ILE A 23 -14.20 3.37 0.02
C ILE A 23 -14.76 3.72 1.41
N ASN A 24 -15.10 2.70 2.18
CA ASN A 24 -15.78 2.84 3.47
C ASN A 24 -14.84 2.49 4.64
N PHE A 25 -15.40 2.28 5.79
CA PHE A 25 -14.73 2.13 7.08
C PHE A 25 -13.59 1.10 7.09
N HIS A 26 -12.50 1.45 7.77
CA HIS A 26 -11.31 0.63 7.96
C HIS A 26 -11.53 -0.69 8.75
N ASN A 27 -12.66 -0.85 9.38
CA ASN A 27 -13.02 -2.02 10.21
C ASN A 27 -13.86 -3.08 9.48
N THR A 28 -14.01 -2.99 8.16
CA THR A 28 -14.87 -3.89 7.38
C THR A 28 -14.24 -5.24 7.05
N GLY A 29 -12.99 -5.50 7.42
CA GLY A 29 -12.24 -6.71 7.01
C GLY A 29 -11.68 -6.65 5.58
N LEU A 30 -12.01 -5.60 4.81
CA LEU A 30 -11.56 -5.39 3.44
C LEU A 30 -10.21 -4.65 3.37
N TRP A 31 -9.60 -4.36 4.51
CA TRP A 31 -8.34 -3.64 4.62
C TRP A 31 -7.27 -4.50 5.28
N VAL A 32 -6.06 -4.38 4.78
CA VAL A 32 -4.85 -4.86 5.46
C VAL A 32 -4.18 -3.68 6.13
N GLY A 33 -3.97 -3.77 7.45
CA GLY A 33 -3.39 -2.70 8.25
C GLY A 33 -1.98 -3.02 8.73
N TYR A 34 -1.06 -2.08 8.54
CA TYR A 34 0.33 -2.15 9.00
C TYR A 34 0.58 -1.04 10.02
N TYR A 35 1.26 -1.37 11.11
CA TYR A 35 1.65 -0.43 12.15
C TYR A 35 3.15 -0.53 12.39
N THR A 36 3.87 0.59 12.18
CA THR A 36 5.33 0.70 12.32
C THR A 36 6.17 -0.22 11.42
N THR A 37 5.54 -0.95 10.52
CA THR A 37 6.20 -1.84 9.56
C THR A 37 5.71 -1.57 8.14
N ASP A 38 6.56 -1.83 7.15
CA ASP A 38 6.20 -1.68 5.74
C ASP A 38 5.23 -2.80 5.32
N LEU A 39 4.29 -2.46 4.44
CA LEU A 39 3.64 -3.47 3.62
C LEU A 39 4.66 -4.00 2.62
N VAL A 40 4.87 -5.31 2.61
CA VAL A 40 5.64 -6.01 1.56
C VAL A 40 4.77 -7.12 1.01
N ALA A 41 4.28 -6.95 -0.20
CA ALA A 41 3.47 -7.94 -0.91
C ALA A 41 4.22 -8.47 -2.13
N VAL A 42 4.12 -9.77 -2.37
CA VAL A 42 4.59 -10.42 -3.60
C VAL A 42 3.40 -11.06 -4.28
N ILE A 43 3.18 -10.70 -5.54
CA ILE A 43 2.10 -11.20 -6.40
C ILE A 43 2.73 -12.09 -7.46
N ASP A 44 2.32 -13.38 -7.51
CA ASP A 44 2.64 -14.28 -8.62
C ASP A 44 1.55 -14.14 -9.69
N LEU A 45 1.94 -13.69 -10.87
CA LEU A 45 1.04 -13.52 -12.02
C LEU A 45 0.67 -14.86 -12.68
N ALA A 46 1.14 -15.98 -12.12
CA ALA A 46 0.99 -17.34 -12.61
C ALA A 46 1.68 -17.64 -13.97
N SER A 47 1.98 -16.62 -14.75
CA SER A 47 2.68 -16.72 -16.03
C SER A 47 3.51 -15.48 -16.30
N PHE A 48 4.42 -15.55 -17.28
CA PHE A 48 5.13 -14.38 -17.77
C PHE A 48 4.16 -13.44 -18.48
N GLN A 49 4.16 -12.18 -18.07
CA GLN A 49 3.35 -11.13 -18.66
C GLN A 49 4.20 -9.86 -18.83
N HIS A 50 3.82 -8.99 -19.78
CA HIS A 50 4.36 -7.64 -19.85
C HIS A 50 3.53 -6.74 -18.97
N VAL A 51 4.20 -6.07 -18.04
CA VAL A 51 3.58 -5.14 -17.08
C VAL A 51 4.15 -3.74 -17.24
N SER A 52 3.34 -2.72 -17.07
CA SER A 52 3.73 -1.32 -17.24
C SER A 52 3.20 -0.38 -16.16
N SER A 53 2.36 -0.86 -15.27
CA SER A 53 1.94 -0.09 -14.10
C SER A 53 1.44 -0.96 -12.95
N VAL A 54 1.55 -0.42 -11.75
CA VAL A 54 0.94 -0.96 -10.53
C VAL A 54 0.12 0.14 -9.87
N GLU A 55 -1.06 -0.20 -9.41
CA GLU A 55 -1.94 0.68 -8.65
C GLU A 55 -2.09 0.14 -7.23
N VAL A 56 -1.95 1.00 -6.23
CA VAL A 56 -2.12 0.66 -4.81
C VAL A 56 -3.19 1.57 -4.22
N SER A 57 -4.27 0.97 -3.77
CA SER A 57 -5.37 1.69 -3.10
C SER A 57 -5.11 1.77 -1.60
N ALA A 58 -5.02 2.98 -1.05
CA ALA A 58 -4.70 3.24 0.34
C ALA A 58 -5.67 4.24 0.96
N LEU A 59 -5.91 4.07 2.27
CA LEU A 59 -6.81 4.92 3.05
C LEU A 59 -6.03 6.02 3.76
N THR A 60 -6.58 7.24 3.76
CA THR A 60 -6.21 8.32 4.68
C THR A 60 -7.44 8.67 5.52
N ASP A 61 -7.33 8.54 6.83
CA ASP A 61 -8.35 8.94 7.83
C ASP A 61 -7.61 9.36 9.10
N LEU A 62 -7.25 10.63 9.17
CA LEU A 62 -6.47 11.14 10.30
C LEU A 62 -7.22 11.02 11.63
N SER A 63 -8.55 11.09 11.64
CA SER A 63 -9.35 10.90 12.85
C SER A 63 -9.20 9.49 13.45
N ALA A 64 -8.87 8.50 12.61
CA ALA A 64 -8.59 7.12 12.99
C ALA A 64 -7.08 6.80 13.04
N TRP A 65 -6.21 7.82 12.99
CA TRP A 65 -4.75 7.68 12.98
C TRP A 65 -4.21 6.87 11.79
N ILE A 66 -4.87 7.03 10.63
CA ILE A 66 -4.51 6.33 9.38
C ILE A 66 -3.98 7.35 8.38
N MET A 67 -2.81 7.07 7.81
CA MET A 67 -2.22 7.83 6.71
C MET A 67 -1.94 6.92 5.52
N GLY A 68 -2.09 7.46 4.32
CA GLY A 68 -1.56 6.81 3.11
C GLY A 68 -0.05 6.62 3.20
N PRO A 69 0.56 5.92 2.24
CA PRO A 69 1.98 5.61 2.28
C PRO A 69 2.86 6.86 2.15
N GLN A 70 4.02 6.87 2.80
CA GLN A 70 5.09 7.85 2.56
C GLN A 70 5.78 7.59 1.23
N SER A 71 5.95 6.33 0.88
CA SER A 71 6.47 5.92 -0.43
C SER A 71 5.91 4.57 -0.86
N ILE A 72 5.89 4.35 -2.18
CA ILE A 72 5.61 3.05 -2.77
C ILE A 72 6.75 2.74 -3.74
N SER A 73 7.29 1.52 -3.66
CA SER A 73 8.29 0.98 -4.57
C SER A 73 7.77 -0.28 -5.23
N VAL A 74 7.98 -0.41 -6.53
CA VAL A 74 7.59 -1.57 -7.34
C VAL A 74 8.84 -2.24 -7.87
N PHE A 75 8.89 -3.56 -7.70
CA PHE A 75 9.96 -4.41 -8.20
C PHE A 75 9.35 -5.53 -9.04
N VAL A 76 10.08 -5.95 -10.05
CA VAL A 76 9.70 -7.07 -10.93
C VAL A 76 10.72 -8.19 -10.83
N SER A 77 10.27 -9.43 -11.09
CA SER A 77 11.13 -10.60 -11.14
C SER A 77 10.58 -11.63 -12.12
N LEU A 78 11.48 -12.38 -12.75
CA LEU A 78 11.15 -13.53 -13.59
C LEU A 78 11.16 -14.85 -12.80
N ASP A 79 12.00 -14.96 -11.77
CA ASP A 79 12.26 -16.19 -11.02
C ASP A 79 11.73 -16.17 -9.58
N GLY A 80 11.28 -15.00 -9.08
CA GLY A 80 10.83 -14.82 -7.69
C GLY A 80 11.97 -14.69 -6.68
N GLU A 81 13.23 -14.71 -7.12
CA GLU A 81 14.41 -14.59 -6.27
C GLU A 81 15.12 -13.24 -6.47
N LYS A 82 15.36 -12.87 -7.73
CA LYS A 82 16.03 -11.63 -8.11
C LYS A 82 15.01 -10.60 -8.52
N TYR A 83 14.97 -9.49 -7.78
CA TYR A 83 14.03 -8.39 -8.00
C TYR A 83 14.75 -7.14 -8.46
N GLU A 84 14.24 -6.51 -9.51
CA GLU A 84 14.69 -5.23 -10.03
C GLU A 84 13.64 -4.16 -9.76
N MET A 85 14.06 -3.02 -9.22
CA MET A 85 13.16 -1.88 -8.99
C MET A 85 12.85 -1.19 -10.31
N VAL A 86 11.57 -1.09 -10.66
CA VAL A 86 11.10 -0.43 -11.88
C VAL A 86 10.44 0.91 -11.63
N SER A 87 9.94 1.16 -10.42
CA SER A 87 9.35 2.46 -10.07
C SER A 87 9.39 2.71 -8.56
N ARG A 88 9.52 3.98 -8.18
CA ARG A 88 9.33 4.47 -6.81
C ARG A 88 8.68 5.84 -6.84
N GLN A 89 7.71 6.05 -5.97
CA GLN A 89 7.05 7.32 -5.76
C GLN A 89 6.99 7.65 -4.28
N THR A 90 7.25 8.91 -3.94
CA THR A 90 7.13 9.46 -2.59
C THR A 90 5.97 10.43 -2.52
N TYR A 91 5.34 10.50 -1.36
CA TYR A 91 4.15 11.33 -1.11
C TYR A 91 4.42 12.31 0.02
N GLN A 92 3.76 13.45 -0.04
CA GLN A 92 3.83 14.46 1.02
C GLN A 92 2.85 14.11 2.14
N ALA A 93 3.28 14.37 3.38
CA ALA A 93 2.36 14.26 4.50
C ALA A 93 1.22 15.28 4.37
N PRO A 94 -0.01 14.93 4.79
CA PRO A 94 -1.10 15.89 4.87
C PRO A 94 -0.70 17.09 5.73
N THR A 95 -1.00 18.30 5.25
CA THR A 95 -0.76 19.54 6.00
C THR A 95 -1.94 19.91 6.91
N ASP A 96 -3.11 19.36 6.63
CA ASP A 96 -4.32 19.51 7.46
C ASP A 96 -4.42 18.33 8.43
N ALA A 97 -4.23 18.62 9.72
CA ALA A 97 -4.28 17.62 10.79
C ALA A 97 -5.67 16.98 11.00
N MET A 98 -6.71 17.57 10.42
CA MET A 98 -8.10 17.10 10.50
C MET A 98 -8.64 16.65 9.15
N GLY A 99 -7.78 16.53 8.15
CA GLY A 99 -8.10 16.27 6.74
C GLY A 99 -9.21 15.26 6.48
N GLU A 100 -9.82 15.36 5.32
CA GLU A 100 -10.94 14.49 4.93
C GLU A 100 -10.52 13.03 4.82
N LYS A 101 -11.44 12.14 5.20
CA LYS A 101 -11.31 10.71 4.93
C LYS A 101 -11.37 10.47 3.42
N ARG A 102 -10.36 9.80 2.87
CA ARG A 102 -10.29 9.47 1.44
C ARG A 102 -9.56 8.15 1.19
N SER A 103 -9.95 7.49 0.11
CA SER A 103 -9.24 6.33 -0.44
C SER A 103 -8.58 6.77 -1.75
N ASP A 104 -7.25 6.81 -1.75
CA ASP A 104 -6.46 7.24 -2.89
C ASP A 104 -5.97 6.02 -3.68
N LEU A 105 -6.10 6.07 -5.02
CA LEU A 105 -5.51 5.10 -5.92
C LEU A 105 -4.16 5.64 -6.42
N ASN A 106 -3.09 5.10 -5.88
CA ASN A 106 -1.73 5.50 -6.19
C ASN A 106 -1.22 4.68 -7.39
N ARG A 107 -1.05 5.31 -8.55
CA ARG A 107 -0.58 4.65 -9.76
C ARG A 107 0.91 4.93 -10.01
N LEU A 108 1.70 3.87 -10.12
CA LEU A 108 3.09 3.90 -10.51
C LEU A 108 3.21 3.33 -11.93
N SER A 109 3.64 4.16 -12.88
CA SER A 109 3.86 3.75 -14.27
C SER A 109 5.35 3.63 -14.55
N PHE A 110 5.71 2.70 -15.43
CA PHE A 110 7.08 2.42 -15.86
C PHE A 110 7.07 1.84 -17.28
N ASP A 111 8.24 1.73 -17.89
CA ASP A 111 8.36 1.07 -19.20
C ASP A 111 7.90 -0.38 -19.14
N SER A 112 7.24 -0.85 -20.20
CA SER A 112 6.74 -2.22 -20.26
C SER A 112 7.88 -3.23 -20.13
N VAL A 113 7.82 -4.08 -19.12
CA VAL A 113 8.84 -5.09 -18.82
C VAL A 113 8.19 -6.46 -18.62
N PRO A 114 8.88 -7.56 -19.01
CA PRO A 114 8.41 -8.90 -18.72
C PRO A 114 8.59 -9.21 -17.25
N ALA A 115 7.55 -9.76 -16.62
CA ALA A 115 7.56 -10.19 -15.23
C ALA A 115 6.67 -11.42 -15.02
N ARG A 116 6.99 -12.19 -14.00
CA ARG A 116 6.10 -13.18 -13.40
C ARG A 116 5.74 -12.83 -11.98
N TYR A 117 6.68 -12.21 -11.26
CA TYR A 117 6.46 -11.79 -9.87
C TYR A 117 6.58 -10.28 -9.75
N ILE A 118 5.63 -9.69 -9.04
CA ILE A 118 5.64 -8.27 -8.69
C ILE A 118 5.78 -8.17 -7.17
N LYS A 119 6.80 -7.42 -6.71
CA LYS A 119 6.92 -7.07 -5.31
C LYS A 119 6.58 -5.60 -5.12
N VAL A 120 5.65 -5.33 -4.23
CA VAL A 120 5.25 -3.97 -3.82
C VAL A 120 5.69 -3.74 -2.39
N VAL A 121 6.38 -2.64 -2.17
CA VAL A 121 6.75 -2.16 -0.84
C VAL A 121 6.10 -0.80 -0.63
N ALA A 122 5.23 -0.69 0.37
CA ALA A 122 4.64 0.57 0.79
C ALA A 122 5.11 0.90 2.21
N GLU A 123 5.83 2.03 2.33
CA GLU A 123 6.40 2.51 3.59
C GLU A 123 5.42 3.46 4.27
N PRO A 124 5.05 3.28 5.55
CA PRO A 124 4.23 4.22 6.29
C PRO A 124 5.00 5.50 6.64
N PHE A 125 4.29 6.59 6.86
CA PHE A 125 4.86 7.75 7.55
C PHE A 125 5.29 7.36 8.97
N LYS A 126 6.32 8.03 9.49
CA LYS A 126 6.85 7.76 10.84
C LYS A 126 6.08 8.46 11.95
N GLY A 127 5.32 9.50 11.62
CA GLY A 127 4.54 10.26 12.60
C GLY A 127 3.36 10.99 11.98
N LEU A 128 2.32 11.15 12.76
CA LEU A 128 1.17 11.98 12.45
C LEU A 128 1.56 13.45 12.31
N PRO A 129 0.86 14.23 11.45
CA PRO A 129 1.25 15.59 11.12
C PRO A 129 1.14 16.56 12.29
N LYS A 130 1.86 17.68 12.16
CA LYS A 130 1.80 18.78 13.13
C LYS A 130 0.37 19.27 13.34
N GLY A 131 0.00 19.50 14.60
CA GLY A 131 -1.34 19.94 15.00
C GLY A 131 -2.35 18.80 15.18
N HIS A 132 -2.00 17.57 14.88
CA HIS A 132 -2.82 16.40 15.19
C HIS A 132 -2.75 16.07 16.68
N SER A 133 -3.82 15.54 17.29
CA SER A 133 -3.84 15.14 18.71
C SER A 133 -2.78 14.08 19.07
N GLY A 134 -2.36 13.27 18.10
CA GLY A 134 -1.26 12.31 18.21
C GLY A 134 -0.02 12.73 17.42
N GLU A 135 0.28 14.03 17.31
CA GLU A 135 1.44 14.55 16.59
C GLU A 135 2.71 13.76 16.90
N GLY A 136 3.40 13.26 15.87
CA GLY A 136 4.63 12.51 16.00
C GLY A 136 4.46 11.02 16.31
N GLU A 137 3.27 10.57 16.75
CA GLU A 137 2.99 9.16 16.96
C GLU A 137 2.82 8.43 15.61
N PRO A 138 3.24 7.15 15.49
CA PRO A 138 3.14 6.40 14.24
C PRO A 138 1.68 6.23 13.80
N PRO A 139 1.35 6.54 12.54
CA PRO A 139 0.05 6.20 11.97
C PRO A 139 -0.01 4.74 11.54
N PHE A 140 -1.22 4.23 11.34
CA PHE A 140 -1.45 3.01 10.58
C PHE A 140 -1.36 3.29 9.07
N LEU A 141 -0.87 2.31 8.31
CA LEU A 141 -1.00 2.21 6.85
C LEU A 141 -2.07 1.17 6.53
N PHE A 142 -3.13 1.57 5.82
CA PHE A 142 -4.19 0.68 5.36
C PHE A 142 -4.22 0.61 3.84
N VAL A 143 -4.18 -0.62 3.31
CA VAL A 143 -4.26 -0.92 1.87
C VAL A 143 -5.34 -1.97 1.65
N ASP A 144 -6.16 -1.83 0.61
CA ASP A 144 -7.23 -2.77 0.27
C ASP A 144 -7.03 -3.46 -1.09
N GLU A 145 -6.31 -2.83 -2.02
CA GLU A 145 -6.17 -3.39 -3.36
C GLU A 145 -4.83 -3.03 -3.99
N ILE A 146 -4.23 -4.01 -4.67
CA ILE A 146 -3.06 -3.84 -5.54
C ILE A 146 -3.40 -4.42 -6.91
N ARG A 147 -3.37 -3.58 -7.95
CA ARG A 147 -3.61 -3.97 -9.34
C ARG A 147 -2.35 -3.89 -10.14
N VAL A 148 -2.12 -4.91 -10.95
CA VAL A 148 -1.00 -4.98 -11.91
C VAL A 148 -1.57 -4.90 -13.32
N ASN A 149 -1.00 -3.99 -14.16
CA ASN A 149 -1.43 -3.76 -15.55
C ASN A 149 -0.26 -3.77 -16.52
#